data_70f6cf3965849371758e3c94068d85af
#
_entry.id   70f6cf3965849371758e3c94068d85af
#
_cell.length_a   1.000
_cell.length_b   1.000
_cell.length_c   1.000
_cell.angle_alpha   90.00
_cell.angle_beta   90.00
_cell.angle_gamma   90.00
#
_symmetry.space_group_name_H-M   'P 1'
#
loop_
_entity.id
_entity.type
_entity.pdbx_description
1 polymer ?
#
loop_
_entity_poly.entity_id
_entity_poly.type
_entity_poly.pdbx_seq_one_letter_code
_entity_poly.pdbx_strand_id
1 'polypeptide(L)'
;MMKSKYKKVYSLAHQAGYRNYTVRDLINLKGKKKLTQINVISPYEAEAAEIAGIDMIICGVDKLKEIREAAPNTFLTCGIKYTEHTSKESMMRNVFELLEIGVDSIHTNSWNIKFIKYLSDFNIPFQGHVGFVPMKSTWTGGVKPVGKTFKEAIKVYNDIKELEMIGAWAVEVECVPEDVLKEINNQTKVLTISIGSGRYGDVQFLFGEDILGYHFNSNETPRHAKKYKDFNKIYEKLQKERVLAFKEY
;
A
#
# COMPACT_ATOMS: atom_id res chain seq x y z
N MET A 1 -21.93 17.16 -22.20
CA MET A 1 -20.62 17.22 -21.49
C MET A 1 -20.31 15.85 -20.93
N MET A 2 -19.29 15.15 -21.43
CA MET A 2 -18.77 13.94 -20.75
C MET A 2 -18.28 14.39 -19.38
N LYS A 3 -18.81 13.80 -18.28
CA LYS A 3 -18.26 14.00 -16.95
C LYS A 3 -16.80 13.51 -16.98
N SER A 4 -15.87 14.37 -16.58
CA SER A 4 -14.46 13.98 -16.44
C SER A 4 -14.37 12.69 -15.62
N LYS A 5 -13.60 11.72 -16.09
CA LYS A 5 -13.32 10.45 -15.40
C LYS A 5 -12.67 10.71 -14.02
N TYR A 6 -12.01 11.85 -13.88
CA TYR A 6 -11.26 12.25 -12.70
C TYR A 6 -11.92 13.38 -11.94
N LYS A 7 -11.79 13.38 -10.63
CA LYS A 7 -12.30 14.41 -9.72
C LYS A 7 -11.22 15.41 -9.38
N LYS A 8 -11.55 16.70 -9.47
CA LYS A 8 -10.66 17.75 -8.98
C LYS A 8 -10.59 17.66 -7.45
N VAL A 9 -9.39 17.64 -6.92
CA VAL A 9 -9.09 17.63 -5.49
C VAL A 9 -8.09 18.73 -5.15
N TYR A 10 -8.04 19.10 -3.88
CA TYR A 10 -6.97 19.94 -3.33
C TYR A 10 -6.26 19.11 -2.25
N SER A 11 -4.94 19.07 -2.28
CA SER A 11 -4.15 18.49 -1.20
C SER A 11 -4.22 19.38 0.04
N LEU A 12 -3.78 18.87 1.20
CA LEU A 12 -3.63 19.69 2.40
C LEU A 12 -2.61 20.83 2.22
N ALA A 13 -1.67 20.69 1.28
CA ALA A 13 -0.77 21.76 0.85
C ALA A 13 -1.41 22.74 -0.17
N HIS A 14 -2.75 22.69 -0.34
CA HIS A 14 -3.54 23.56 -1.24
C HIS A 14 -3.16 23.43 -2.73
N GLN A 15 -2.58 22.32 -3.13
CA GLN A 15 -2.26 22.04 -4.53
C GLN A 15 -3.45 21.38 -5.22
N ALA A 16 -3.84 21.91 -6.38
CA ALA A 16 -4.90 21.34 -7.20
C ALA A 16 -4.39 20.12 -7.99
N GLY A 17 -5.19 19.07 -8.03
CA GLY A 17 -4.92 17.87 -8.81
C GLY A 17 -6.22 17.19 -9.26
N TYR A 18 -6.09 16.12 -10.02
CA TYR A 18 -7.19 15.27 -10.42
C TYR A 18 -6.93 13.85 -9.93
N ARG A 19 -7.96 13.14 -9.44
CA ARG A 19 -7.84 11.77 -8.94
C ARG A 19 -8.97 10.90 -9.47
N ASN A 20 -8.65 9.64 -9.71
CA ASN A 20 -9.63 8.60 -10.04
C ASN A 20 -10.60 8.37 -8.86
N TYR A 21 -10.08 8.36 -7.62
CA TYR A 21 -10.84 8.22 -6.38
C TYR A 21 -10.42 9.24 -5.34
N THR A 22 -11.34 9.57 -4.46
CA THR A 22 -11.09 10.20 -3.15
C THR A 22 -11.26 9.14 -2.05
N VAL A 23 -10.78 9.40 -0.84
CA VAL A 23 -11.02 8.53 0.33
C VAL A 23 -12.51 8.25 0.51
N ARG A 24 -13.37 9.27 0.33
CA ARG A 24 -14.83 9.11 0.42
C ARG A 24 -15.37 8.14 -0.63
N ASP A 25 -14.85 8.19 -1.86
CA ASP A 25 -15.26 7.25 -2.90
C ASP A 25 -14.88 5.83 -2.55
N LEU A 26 -13.64 5.63 -2.11
CA LEU A 26 -13.13 4.32 -1.71
C LEU A 26 -13.97 3.72 -0.58
N ILE A 27 -14.22 4.47 0.50
CA ILE A 27 -15.07 4.04 1.62
C ILE A 27 -16.48 3.65 1.13
N ASN A 28 -17.08 4.43 0.23
CA ASN A 28 -18.41 4.15 -0.31
C ASN A 28 -18.47 2.90 -1.21
N LEU A 29 -17.33 2.39 -1.66
CA LEU A 29 -17.23 1.17 -2.46
C LEU A 29 -17.07 -0.10 -1.63
N LYS A 30 -16.91 0.01 -0.30
CA LYS A 30 -16.84 -1.15 0.60
C LYS A 30 -18.03 -2.09 0.37
N GLY A 31 -17.72 -3.37 0.16
CA GLY A 31 -18.72 -4.41 -0.10
C GLY A 31 -19.46 -4.31 -1.44
N LYS A 32 -19.17 -3.30 -2.28
CA LYS A 32 -19.85 -3.06 -3.56
C LYS A 32 -18.95 -3.34 -4.78
N LYS A 33 -17.65 -3.08 -4.66
CA LYS A 33 -16.66 -3.29 -5.71
C LYS A 33 -15.40 -3.84 -5.10
N LYS A 34 -14.83 -4.86 -5.74
CA LYS A 34 -13.44 -5.27 -5.45
C LYS A 34 -12.49 -4.28 -6.11
N LEU A 35 -11.59 -3.75 -5.29
CA LEU A 35 -10.58 -2.80 -5.71
C LEU A 35 -9.22 -3.47 -5.83
N THR A 36 -8.32 -2.85 -6.57
CA THR A 36 -6.93 -3.28 -6.75
C THR A 36 -5.97 -2.25 -6.19
N GLN A 37 -4.94 -2.71 -5.53
CA GLN A 37 -3.79 -1.90 -5.13
C GLN A 37 -2.51 -2.60 -5.55
N ILE A 38 -1.51 -1.83 -5.98
CA ILE A 38 -0.19 -2.35 -6.32
C ILE A 38 0.89 -1.51 -5.64
N ASN A 39 1.91 -2.18 -5.08
CA ASN A 39 3.14 -1.50 -4.70
C ASN A 39 3.99 -1.27 -5.94
N VAL A 40 4.48 -0.05 -6.11
CA VAL A 40 5.36 0.35 -7.21
C VAL A 40 6.67 0.91 -6.67
N ILE A 41 7.78 0.61 -7.33
CA ILE A 41 9.13 1.04 -6.94
C ILE A 41 9.78 1.97 -7.97
N SER A 42 9.09 2.24 -9.07
CA SER A 42 9.60 3.07 -10.16
C SER A 42 8.49 3.87 -10.84
N PRO A 43 8.82 5.02 -11.48
CA PRO A 43 7.87 5.77 -12.28
C PRO A 43 7.30 4.96 -13.45
N TYR A 44 8.06 4.04 -14.04
CA TYR A 44 7.58 3.16 -15.12
C TYR A 44 6.47 2.21 -14.68
N GLU A 45 6.57 1.68 -13.46
CA GLU A 45 5.51 0.86 -12.87
C GLU A 45 4.27 1.69 -12.53
N ALA A 46 4.48 2.91 -12.01
CA ALA A 46 3.39 3.82 -11.68
C ALA A 46 2.60 4.22 -12.93
N GLU A 47 3.28 4.60 -14.01
CA GLU A 47 2.66 4.89 -15.32
C GLU A 47 1.90 3.68 -15.85
N ALA A 48 2.52 2.50 -15.83
CA ALA A 48 1.88 1.27 -16.28
C ALA A 48 0.63 0.93 -15.44
N ALA A 49 0.66 1.13 -14.13
CA ALA A 49 -0.47 0.93 -13.24
C ALA A 49 -1.63 1.91 -13.55
N GLU A 50 -1.33 3.19 -13.78
CA GLU A 50 -2.34 4.20 -14.17
C GLU A 50 -2.97 3.86 -15.52
N ILE A 51 -2.17 3.51 -16.53
CA ILE A 51 -2.65 3.12 -17.88
C ILE A 51 -3.50 1.83 -17.79
N ALA A 52 -3.07 0.86 -17.00
CA ALA A 52 -3.80 -0.39 -16.80
C ALA A 52 -5.11 -0.21 -16.00
N GLY A 53 -5.32 0.95 -15.38
CA GLY A 53 -6.52 1.22 -14.59
C GLY A 53 -6.52 0.56 -13.22
N ILE A 54 -5.36 0.34 -12.62
CA ILE A 54 -5.25 -0.07 -11.20
C ILE A 54 -5.91 1.01 -10.35
N ASP A 55 -6.72 0.60 -9.38
CA ASP A 55 -7.52 1.54 -8.60
C ASP A 55 -6.67 2.42 -7.67
N MET A 56 -5.62 1.86 -7.07
CA MET A 56 -4.71 2.55 -6.14
C MET A 56 -3.27 2.08 -6.30
N ILE A 57 -2.34 2.98 -6.07
CA ILE A 57 -0.91 2.65 -5.95
C ILE A 57 -0.39 2.98 -4.57
N ILE A 58 0.60 2.22 -4.12
CA ILE A 58 1.36 2.48 -2.91
C ILE A 58 2.85 2.42 -3.21
N CYS A 59 3.64 3.27 -2.58
CA CYS A 59 5.09 3.25 -2.71
C CYS A 59 5.77 3.65 -1.39
N GLY A 60 7.08 3.45 -1.31
CA GLY A 60 7.92 4.07 -0.30
C GLY A 60 8.25 5.53 -0.66
N VAL A 61 9.07 6.17 0.17
CA VAL A 61 9.49 7.57 -0.03
C VAL A 61 10.48 7.74 -1.18
N ASP A 62 11.19 6.66 -1.53
CA ASP A 62 12.17 6.69 -2.62
C ASP A 62 11.45 6.90 -3.96
N LYS A 63 11.91 7.85 -4.76
CA LYS A 63 11.31 8.21 -6.06
C LYS A 63 9.83 8.64 -6.00
N LEU A 64 9.34 9.05 -4.83
CA LEU A 64 7.93 9.40 -4.65
C LEU A 64 7.47 10.51 -5.62
N LYS A 65 8.31 11.53 -5.82
CA LYS A 65 8.00 12.64 -6.73
C LYS A 65 7.83 12.15 -8.17
N GLU A 66 8.79 11.36 -8.65
CA GLU A 66 8.76 10.79 -10.00
C GLU A 66 7.57 9.82 -10.18
N ILE A 67 7.26 9.05 -9.15
CA ILE A 67 6.09 8.16 -9.14
C ILE A 67 4.79 8.98 -9.22
N ARG A 68 4.66 10.07 -8.46
CA ARG A 68 3.48 10.95 -8.55
C ARG A 68 3.35 11.64 -9.90
N GLU A 69 4.48 12.07 -10.49
CA GLU A 69 4.51 12.67 -11.83
C GLU A 69 4.11 11.67 -12.91
N ALA A 70 4.53 10.40 -12.80
CA ALA A 70 4.21 9.34 -13.76
C ALA A 70 2.77 8.83 -13.66
N ALA A 71 2.15 8.90 -12.47
CA ALA A 71 0.76 8.52 -12.22
C ALA A 71 -0.03 9.66 -11.57
N PRO A 72 -0.26 10.79 -12.31
CA PRO A 72 -0.81 12.01 -11.72
C PRO A 72 -2.25 11.88 -11.23
N ASN A 73 -3.01 10.91 -11.73
CA ASN A 73 -4.44 10.79 -11.45
C ASN A 73 -4.80 9.58 -10.57
N THR A 74 -3.90 8.65 -10.36
CA THR A 74 -4.18 7.47 -9.53
C THR A 74 -4.06 7.82 -8.05
N PHE A 75 -4.97 7.30 -7.23
CA PHE A 75 -4.90 7.44 -5.77
C PHE A 75 -3.59 6.85 -5.24
N LEU A 76 -2.79 7.68 -4.58
CA LEU A 76 -1.44 7.35 -4.13
C LEU A 76 -1.33 7.34 -2.61
N THR A 77 -0.92 6.20 -2.08
CA THR A 77 -0.51 6.05 -0.67
C THR A 77 1.01 5.98 -0.59
N CYS A 78 1.61 6.65 0.40
CA CYS A 78 3.03 6.56 0.67
C CYS A 78 3.29 5.97 2.07
N GLY A 79 4.19 4.99 2.13
CA GLY A 79 4.65 4.42 3.40
C GLY A 79 5.70 5.32 4.07
N ILE A 80 5.51 5.63 5.35
CA ILE A 80 6.52 6.37 6.14
C ILE A 80 7.60 5.42 6.66
N LYS A 81 8.84 5.91 6.70
CA LYS A 81 9.98 5.20 7.32
C LYS A 81 9.98 5.46 8.82
N TYR A 82 9.12 4.77 9.55
CA TYR A 82 8.90 4.99 11.00
C TYR A 82 10.15 4.77 11.88
N THR A 83 11.18 4.06 11.41
CA THR A 83 12.47 3.93 12.11
C THR A 83 13.26 5.22 12.12
N GLU A 84 12.94 6.19 11.27
CA GLU A 84 13.55 7.51 11.22
C GLU A 84 12.85 8.51 12.16
N HIS A 85 11.72 8.14 12.77
CA HIS A 85 10.93 9.03 13.61
C HIS A 85 11.00 8.65 15.08
N THR A 86 11.71 9.46 15.86
CA THR A 86 11.83 9.30 17.31
C THR A 86 10.75 10.04 18.09
N SER A 87 10.01 10.91 17.43
CA SER A 87 8.91 11.69 18.01
C SER A 87 7.77 11.89 17.01
N LYS A 88 6.59 12.25 17.52
CA LYS A 88 5.42 12.59 16.68
C LYS A 88 5.68 13.81 15.81
N GLU A 89 6.44 14.79 16.30
CA GLU A 89 6.78 16.01 15.57
C GLU A 89 7.68 15.69 14.37
N SER A 90 8.67 14.80 14.54
CA SER A 90 9.52 14.36 13.43
C SER A 90 8.72 13.58 12.39
N MET A 91 7.79 12.72 12.82
CA MET A 91 6.87 12.01 11.92
C MET A 91 5.98 12.98 11.15
N MET A 92 5.35 13.95 11.84
CA MET A 92 4.46 14.92 11.20
C MET A 92 5.17 15.82 10.20
N ARG A 93 6.42 16.20 10.47
CA ARG A 93 7.23 16.97 9.51
C ARG A 93 7.40 16.19 8.21
N ASN A 94 7.81 14.92 8.30
CA ASN A 94 7.93 14.06 7.12
C ASN A 94 6.59 13.89 6.41
N VAL A 95 5.50 13.65 7.15
CA VAL A 95 4.16 13.53 6.56
C VAL A 95 3.78 14.78 5.76
N PHE A 96 4.04 15.99 6.28
CA PHE A 96 3.76 17.23 5.53
C PHE A 96 4.59 17.34 4.26
N GLU A 97 5.86 16.94 4.28
CA GLU A 97 6.71 16.88 3.07
C GLU A 97 6.12 15.94 2.01
N LEU A 98 5.63 14.76 2.44
CA LEU A 98 4.95 13.81 1.54
C LEU A 98 3.66 14.40 0.94
N LEU A 99 2.87 15.11 1.75
CA LEU A 99 1.63 15.75 1.29
C LEU A 99 1.90 16.88 0.29
N GLU A 100 3.02 17.60 0.41
CA GLU A 100 3.45 18.62 -0.57
C GLU A 100 3.78 17.99 -1.93
N ILE A 101 4.26 16.75 -1.98
CA ILE A 101 4.47 16.01 -3.23
C ILE A 101 3.14 15.57 -3.87
N GLY A 102 2.04 15.57 -3.10
CA GLY A 102 0.71 15.22 -3.60
C GLY A 102 0.27 13.80 -3.28
N VAL A 103 0.74 13.24 -2.18
CA VAL A 103 0.26 11.97 -1.61
C VAL A 103 -1.19 12.12 -1.13
N ASP A 104 -2.02 11.13 -1.37
CA ASP A 104 -3.45 11.14 -1.00
C ASP A 104 -3.69 10.44 0.35
N SER A 105 -2.80 9.57 0.79
CA SER A 105 -2.89 8.82 2.05
C SER A 105 -1.53 8.37 2.56
N ILE A 106 -1.40 8.18 3.86
CA ILE A 106 -0.19 7.69 4.52
C ILE A 106 -0.38 6.24 4.95
N HIS A 107 0.60 5.37 4.66
CA HIS A 107 0.65 4.02 5.21
C HIS A 107 1.54 3.99 6.45
N THR A 108 0.99 3.51 7.57
CA THR A 108 1.59 3.71 8.89
C THR A 108 2.25 2.48 9.50
N ASN A 109 2.13 1.31 8.88
CA ASN A 109 2.60 0.02 9.42
C ASN A 109 2.12 -0.29 10.87
N SER A 110 1.17 0.48 11.41
CA SER A 110 0.65 0.35 12.78
C SER A 110 1.75 0.30 13.86
N TRP A 111 2.81 1.07 13.63
CA TRP A 111 3.99 1.06 14.47
C TRP A 111 3.76 1.66 15.86
N ASN A 112 3.21 2.87 15.93
CA ASN A 112 2.94 3.56 17.18
C ASN A 112 1.58 4.28 17.11
N ILE A 113 0.58 3.65 17.68
CA ILE A 113 -0.80 4.13 17.67
C ILE A 113 -0.93 5.57 18.20
N LYS A 114 -0.14 5.93 19.23
CA LYS A 114 -0.17 7.28 19.79
C LYS A 114 0.34 8.34 18.81
N PHE A 115 1.32 7.99 17.99
CA PHE A 115 1.81 8.89 16.94
C PHE A 115 0.83 8.93 15.77
N ILE A 116 0.33 7.75 15.35
CA ILE A 116 -0.60 7.62 14.22
C ILE A 116 -1.88 8.43 14.46
N LYS A 117 -2.38 8.46 15.70
CA LYS A 117 -3.56 9.24 16.05
C LYS A 117 -3.44 10.72 15.67
N TYR A 118 -2.23 11.28 15.67
CA TYR A 118 -1.99 12.66 15.22
C TYR A 118 -2.36 12.89 13.75
N LEU A 119 -2.30 11.88 12.90
CA LEU A 119 -2.76 12.00 11.51
C LEU A 119 -4.25 12.34 11.45
N SER A 120 -5.07 11.67 12.27
CA SER A 120 -6.50 12.00 12.40
C SER A 120 -6.74 13.40 12.95
N ASP A 121 -5.99 13.80 13.95
CA ASP A 121 -6.13 15.11 14.60
C ASP A 121 -5.87 16.25 13.58
N PHE A 122 -5.08 15.99 12.53
CA PHE A 122 -4.84 16.89 11.41
C PHE A 122 -5.66 16.58 10.15
N ASN A 123 -6.64 15.68 10.23
CA ASN A 123 -7.47 15.23 9.10
C ASN A 123 -6.65 14.62 7.94
N ILE A 124 -5.51 14.02 8.23
CA ILE A 124 -4.67 13.36 7.24
C ILE A 124 -5.17 11.92 7.04
N PRO A 125 -5.56 11.52 5.82
CA PRO A 125 -5.97 10.15 5.56
C PRO A 125 -4.80 9.17 5.77
N PHE A 126 -5.06 8.08 6.49
CA PHE A 126 -4.05 7.05 6.68
C PHE A 126 -4.66 5.65 6.65
N GLN A 127 -3.85 4.69 6.27
CA GLN A 127 -4.14 3.25 6.38
C GLN A 127 -3.19 2.60 7.39
N GLY A 128 -3.72 1.65 8.17
CA GLY A 128 -2.95 0.85 9.10
C GLY A 128 -2.49 -0.47 8.48
N HIS A 129 -1.77 -1.28 9.27
CA HIS A 129 -1.28 -2.60 8.89
C HIS A 129 -1.39 -3.58 10.05
N VAL A 130 -2.02 -4.73 9.84
CA VAL A 130 -2.22 -5.79 10.84
C VAL A 130 -1.96 -7.17 10.25
N GLY A 131 -1.99 -8.18 11.09
CA GLY A 131 -1.64 -9.55 10.73
C GLY A 131 -0.13 -9.75 10.82
N PHE A 132 0.48 -10.27 9.77
CA PHE A 132 1.93 -10.35 9.69
C PHE A 132 2.47 -8.96 9.30
N VAL A 133 3.03 -8.26 10.26
CA VAL A 133 3.76 -7.00 10.02
C VAL A 133 5.25 -7.34 10.02
N PRO A 134 5.96 -7.28 8.87
CA PRO A 134 7.36 -7.74 8.75
C PRO A 134 8.28 -7.23 9.84
N MET A 135 8.16 -5.96 10.21
CA MET A 135 8.97 -5.31 11.23
C MET A 135 8.70 -5.80 12.66
N LYS A 136 7.59 -6.50 12.86
CA LYS A 136 7.24 -7.15 14.14
C LYS A 136 7.55 -8.66 14.12
N SER A 137 8.25 -9.16 13.09
CA SER A 137 8.52 -10.60 12.92
C SER A 137 9.26 -11.24 14.10
N THR A 138 10.14 -10.51 14.76
CA THR A 138 10.81 -10.99 15.99
C THR A 138 9.84 -11.28 17.13
N TRP A 139 8.76 -10.50 17.24
CA TRP A 139 7.69 -10.70 18.23
C TRP A 139 6.74 -11.83 17.84
N THR A 140 6.53 -12.05 16.55
CA THR A 140 5.65 -13.12 16.05
C THR A 140 6.34 -14.47 15.93
N GLY A 141 7.65 -14.53 16.13
CA GLY A 141 8.44 -15.75 16.02
C GLY A 141 8.79 -16.11 14.57
N GLY A 142 9.16 -15.11 13.77
CA GLY A 142 9.60 -15.22 12.39
C GLY A 142 8.50 -14.90 11.37
N VAL A 143 8.79 -15.21 10.09
CA VAL A 143 7.89 -14.99 8.96
C VAL A 143 6.85 -16.10 8.93
N LYS A 144 5.64 -15.82 9.37
CA LYS A 144 4.54 -16.79 9.41
C LYS A 144 3.18 -16.10 9.39
N PRO A 145 2.13 -16.78 8.90
CA PRO A 145 0.74 -16.29 9.01
C PRO A 145 0.33 -16.05 10.47
N VAL A 146 -0.46 -15.02 10.71
CA VAL A 146 -1.00 -14.60 12.01
C VAL A 146 -2.52 -14.73 11.99
N GLY A 147 -3.11 -15.13 13.13
CA GLY A 147 -4.56 -15.30 13.23
C GLY A 147 -5.05 -16.74 13.05
N LYS A 148 -4.15 -17.74 13.14
CA LYS A 148 -4.52 -19.17 13.02
C LYS A 148 -5.22 -19.71 14.28
N THR A 149 -4.98 -19.13 15.43
CA THR A 149 -5.69 -19.49 16.65
C THR A 149 -6.76 -18.47 16.97
N PHE A 150 -7.77 -18.89 17.74
CA PHE A 150 -8.84 -17.97 18.17
C PHE A 150 -8.28 -16.73 18.87
N LYS A 151 -7.27 -16.89 19.74
CA LYS A 151 -6.63 -15.79 20.45
C LYS A 151 -5.95 -14.80 19.48
N GLU A 152 -5.25 -15.32 18.47
CA GLU A 152 -4.60 -14.49 17.47
C GLU A 152 -5.64 -13.78 16.57
N ALA A 153 -6.72 -14.48 16.16
CA ALA A 153 -7.78 -13.92 15.35
C ALA A 153 -8.49 -12.75 16.06
N ILE A 154 -8.82 -12.92 17.35
CA ILE A 154 -9.39 -11.85 18.18
C ILE A 154 -8.41 -10.69 18.33
N LYS A 155 -7.11 -10.97 18.44
CA LYS A 155 -6.12 -9.88 18.47
C LYS A 155 -6.11 -9.09 17.17
N VAL A 156 -6.09 -9.75 16.00
CA VAL A 156 -6.15 -9.07 14.69
C VAL A 156 -7.41 -8.22 14.59
N TYR A 157 -8.56 -8.75 15.00
CA TYR A 157 -9.82 -8.00 15.04
C TYR A 157 -9.73 -6.75 15.92
N ASN A 158 -9.21 -6.88 17.14
CA ASN A 158 -9.06 -5.76 18.06
C ASN A 158 -8.10 -4.70 17.54
N ASP A 159 -6.98 -5.12 16.91
CA ASP A 159 -6.01 -4.21 16.29
C ASP A 159 -6.69 -3.39 15.16
N ILE A 160 -7.54 -4.02 14.34
CA ILE A 160 -8.33 -3.32 13.31
C ILE A 160 -9.33 -2.35 13.95
N LYS A 161 -10.03 -2.77 15.01
CA LYS A 161 -11.00 -1.90 15.69
C LYS A 161 -10.31 -0.70 16.35
N GLU A 162 -9.11 -0.85 16.89
CA GLU A 162 -8.32 0.25 17.42
C GLU A 162 -7.95 1.25 16.31
N LEU A 163 -7.49 0.77 15.16
CA LEU A 163 -7.20 1.60 13.98
C LEU A 163 -8.46 2.32 13.46
N GLU A 164 -9.59 1.63 13.40
CA GLU A 164 -10.88 2.21 13.03
C GLU A 164 -11.28 3.35 13.99
N MET A 165 -11.13 3.13 15.29
CA MET A 165 -11.46 4.14 16.32
C MET A 165 -10.59 5.39 16.24
N ILE A 166 -9.33 5.26 15.85
CA ILE A 166 -8.44 6.41 15.68
C ILE A 166 -8.51 7.04 14.28
N GLY A 167 -9.42 6.59 13.41
CA GLY A 167 -9.74 7.26 12.15
C GLY A 167 -9.04 6.71 10.91
N ALA A 168 -8.47 5.51 10.95
CA ALA A 168 -7.99 4.87 9.73
C ALA A 168 -9.15 4.72 8.72
N TRP A 169 -8.92 5.02 7.45
CA TRP A 169 -9.89 4.79 6.38
C TRP A 169 -9.79 3.36 5.81
N ALA A 170 -8.62 2.75 5.91
CA ALA A 170 -8.33 1.40 5.45
C ALA A 170 -7.28 0.73 6.33
N VAL A 171 -7.24 -0.59 6.31
CA VAL A 171 -6.25 -1.41 7.02
C VAL A 171 -5.75 -2.52 6.10
N GLU A 172 -4.45 -2.57 5.92
CA GLU A 172 -3.77 -3.68 5.28
C GLU A 172 -3.79 -4.89 6.22
N VAL A 173 -4.25 -6.03 5.69
CA VAL A 173 -4.35 -7.30 6.41
C VAL A 173 -3.45 -8.30 5.72
N GLU A 174 -2.28 -8.55 6.31
CA GLU A 174 -1.25 -9.39 5.72
C GLU A 174 -1.20 -10.78 6.34
N CYS A 175 -1.24 -11.80 5.46
CA CYS A 175 -1.06 -13.22 5.82
C CYS A 175 -1.95 -13.69 6.99
N VAL A 176 -3.21 -13.27 7.00
CA VAL A 176 -4.25 -13.74 7.92
C VAL A 176 -5.09 -14.81 7.21
N PRO A 177 -5.53 -15.88 7.89
CA PRO A 177 -6.41 -16.88 7.26
C PRO A 177 -7.67 -16.26 6.62
N GLU A 178 -8.03 -16.78 5.45
CA GLU A 178 -9.09 -16.22 4.61
C GLU A 178 -10.45 -16.13 5.33
N ASP A 179 -10.81 -17.14 6.09
CA ASP A 179 -12.07 -17.20 6.86
C ASP A 179 -12.07 -16.16 7.98
N VAL A 180 -10.93 -15.93 8.63
CA VAL A 180 -10.76 -14.90 9.67
C VAL A 180 -10.93 -13.51 9.04
N LEU A 181 -10.28 -13.24 7.90
CA LEU A 181 -10.48 -11.97 7.20
C LEU A 181 -11.94 -11.79 6.77
N LYS A 182 -12.62 -12.84 6.30
CA LYS A 182 -14.04 -12.78 5.93
C LYS A 182 -14.91 -12.29 7.08
N GLU A 183 -14.75 -12.88 8.25
CA GLU A 183 -15.54 -12.50 9.43
C GLU A 183 -15.21 -11.08 9.90
N ILE A 184 -13.93 -10.72 9.93
CA ILE A 184 -13.50 -9.37 10.29
C ILE A 184 -14.04 -8.32 9.31
N ASN A 185 -13.99 -8.60 8.00
CA ASN A 185 -14.44 -7.63 6.99
C ASN A 185 -15.94 -7.31 7.12
N ASN A 186 -16.75 -8.28 7.56
CA ASN A 186 -18.18 -8.09 7.82
C ASN A 186 -18.46 -7.19 9.05
N GLN A 187 -17.49 -7.06 9.97
CA GLN A 187 -17.66 -6.40 11.27
C GLN A 187 -16.90 -5.07 11.38
N THR A 188 -16.19 -4.64 10.34
CA THR A 188 -15.44 -3.38 10.32
C THR A 188 -15.99 -2.41 9.27
N LYS A 189 -15.88 -1.11 9.54
CA LYS A 189 -16.27 -0.04 8.59
C LYS A 189 -15.13 0.41 7.70
N VAL A 190 -13.87 0.16 8.10
CA VAL A 190 -12.70 0.48 7.27
C VAL A 190 -12.58 -0.49 6.12
N LEU A 191 -11.99 -0.08 5.00
CA LEU A 191 -11.66 -1.01 3.93
C LEU A 191 -10.54 -1.94 4.39
N THR A 192 -10.70 -3.23 4.09
CA THR A 192 -9.66 -4.21 4.30
C THR A 192 -8.87 -4.42 3.02
N ILE A 193 -7.57 -4.21 3.09
CA ILE A 193 -6.63 -4.39 1.98
C ILE A 193 -5.92 -5.72 2.19
N SER A 194 -6.27 -6.72 1.38
CA SER A 194 -5.78 -8.10 1.54
C SER A 194 -4.48 -8.31 0.79
N ILE A 195 -3.43 -8.68 1.51
CA ILE A 195 -2.21 -9.25 0.95
C ILE A 195 -1.94 -10.61 1.60
N GLY A 196 -1.98 -11.67 0.81
CA GLY A 196 -1.84 -13.04 1.34
C GLY A 196 -2.94 -13.50 2.29
N SER A 197 -4.05 -12.77 2.39
CA SER A 197 -5.18 -13.06 3.29
C SER A 197 -6.46 -13.50 2.55
N GLY A 198 -6.32 -13.93 1.29
CA GLY A 198 -7.43 -14.43 0.49
C GLY A 198 -8.28 -13.33 -0.15
N ARG A 199 -9.43 -13.74 -0.71
CA ARG A 199 -10.28 -12.92 -1.60
C ARG A 199 -11.31 -12.03 -0.91
N TYR A 200 -11.51 -12.18 0.40
CA TYR A 200 -12.61 -11.49 1.09
C TYR A 200 -12.31 -10.04 1.49
N GLY A 201 -11.06 -9.59 1.41
CA GLY A 201 -10.74 -8.17 1.55
C GLY A 201 -11.45 -7.30 0.49
N ASP A 202 -11.72 -6.04 0.79
CA ASP A 202 -12.32 -5.10 -0.15
C ASP A 202 -11.36 -4.75 -1.29
N VAL A 203 -10.06 -4.76 -1.01
CA VAL A 203 -8.97 -4.47 -1.93
C VAL A 203 -8.06 -5.69 -2.03
N GLN A 204 -7.65 -6.06 -3.24
CA GLN A 204 -6.58 -7.03 -3.48
C GLN A 204 -5.27 -6.28 -3.71
N PHE A 205 -4.26 -6.64 -2.97
CA PHE A 205 -2.96 -5.98 -2.97
C PHE A 205 -1.84 -6.98 -3.28
N LEU A 206 -0.96 -6.59 -4.19
CA LEU A 206 0.28 -7.30 -4.50
C LEU A 206 1.42 -6.30 -4.77
N PHE A 207 2.65 -6.78 -4.65
CA PHE A 207 3.83 -6.03 -5.05
C PHE A 207 4.04 -6.12 -6.56
N GLY A 208 4.47 -5.02 -7.18
CA GLY A 208 4.83 -4.98 -8.60
C GLY A 208 5.92 -5.98 -8.94
N GLU A 209 6.92 -6.13 -8.08
CA GLU A 209 8.00 -7.12 -8.21
C GLU A 209 7.46 -8.56 -8.35
N ASP A 210 6.47 -8.93 -7.53
CA ASP A 210 5.85 -10.25 -7.58
C ASP A 210 5.11 -10.48 -8.90
N ILE A 211 4.34 -9.50 -9.33
CA ILE A 211 3.52 -9.56 -10.55
C ILE A 211 4.41 -9.64 -11.80
N LEU A 212 5.47 -8.85 -11.83
CA LEU A 212 6.38 -8.72 -12.97
C LEU A 212 7.50 -9.78 -12.95
N GLY A 213 7.70 -10.46 -11.81
CA GLY A 213 8.67 -11.54 -11.69
C GLY A 213 10.10 -11.04 -11.76
N TYR A 214 10.42 -9.95 -11.09
CA TYR A 214 11.79 -9.52 -10.85
C TYR A 214 11.97 -9.21 -9.36
N HIS A 215 12.96 -9.84 -8.76
CA HIS A 215 13.29 -9.64 -7.36
C HIS A 215 14.77 -9.28 -7.27
N PHE A 216 15.07 -8.06 -6.85
CA PHE A 216 16.46 -7.61 -6.72
C PHE A 216 17.15 -8.22 -5.49
N ASN A 217 16.37 -8.61 -4.47
CA ASN A 217 16.90 -9.05 -3.17
C ASN A 217 16.53 -10.49 -2.79
N SER A 218 15.67 -11.17 -3.53
CA SER A 218 15.31 -12.57 -3.31
C SER A 218 14.88 -13.23 -4.61
N ASN A 219 15.19 -14.52 -4.79
CA ASN A 219 14.76 -15.28 -5.96
C ASN A 219 13.38 -15.93 -5.81
N GLU A 220 12.65 -15.64 -4.72
CA GLU A 220 11.44 -16.34 -4.39
C GLU A 220 10.23 -15.41 -4.39
N THR A 221 9.29 -15.68 -5.28
CA THR A 221 7.94 -15.06 -5.22
C THR A 221 7.20 -15.62 -4.01
N PRO A 222 6.60 -14.77 -3.15
CA PRO A 222 5.80 -15.23 -2.03
C PRO A 222 4.67 -16.17 -2.48
N ARG A 223 4.34 -17.17 -1.66
CA ARG A 223 3.31 -18.19 -2.00
C ARG A 223 1.93 -17.61 -2.33
N HIS A 224 1.61 -16.46 -1.79
CA HIS A 224 0.33 -15.77 -2.03
C HIS A 224 0.32 -14.93 -3.30
N ALA A 225 1.49 -14.66 -3.88
CA ALA A 225 1.62 -13.82 -5.06
C ALA A 225 1.58 -14.67 -6.34
N LYS A 226 0.96 -14.10 -7.38
CA LYS A 226 0.97 -14.70 -8.71
C LYS A 226 1.87 -13.92 -9.63
N LYS A 227 2.90 -14.59 -10.14
CA LYS A 227 3.75 -14.04 -11.19
C LYS A 227 3.03 -14.11 -12.55
N TYR A 228 2.85 -12.95 -13.19
CA TYR A 228 2.21 -12.84 -14.50
C TYR A 228 3.24 -12.70 -15.63
N LYS A 229 4.42 -12.17 -15.34
CA LYS A 229 5.54 -11.98 -16.26
C LYS A 229 6.84 -12.42 -15.60
N ASP A 230 7.88 -12.57 -16.38
CA ASP A 230 9.22 -12.97 -15.92
C ASP A 230 10.24 -11.96 -16.45
N PHE A 231 10.28 -10.80 -15.82
CA PHE A 231 11.19 -9.72 -16.21
C PHE A 231 12.66 -10.03 -15.85
N ASN A 232 12.92 -10.96 -14.93
CA ASN A 232 14.30 -11.40 -14.67
C ASN A 232 14.96 -11.88 -15.95
N LYS A 233 14.27 -12.70 -16.77
CA LYS A 233 14.81 -13.16 -18.06
C LYS A 233 15.10 -12.02 -19.05
N ILE A 234 14.28 -10.97 -19.02
CA ILE A 234 14.49 -9.79 -19.85
C ILE A 234 15.75 -9.04 -19.38
N TYR A 235 15.87 -8.82 -18.08
CA TYR A 235 17.03 -8.15 -17.49
C TYR A 235 18.33 -8.94 -17.70
N GLU A 236 18.31 -10.27 -17.56
CA GLU A 236 19.46 -11.12 -17.85
C GLU A 236 19.93 -11.00 -19.31
N LYS A 237 18.98 -11.00 -20.26
CA LYS A 237 19.29 -10.78 -21.67
C LYS A 237 19.90 -9.39 -21.89
N LEU A 238 19.26 -8.35 -21.34
CA LEU A 238 19.75 -6.98 -21.46
C LEU A 238 21.16 -6.83 -20.86
N GLN A 239 21.45 -7.49 -19.73
CA GLN A 239 22.77 -7.46 -19.13
C GLN A 239 23.84 -8.12 -20.00
N LYS A 240 23.51 -9.24 -20.67
CA LYS A 240 24.42 -9.87 -21.63
C LYS A 240 24.74 -8.93 -22.79
N GLU A 241 23.75 -8.28 -23.36
CA GLU A 241 23.95 -7.32 -24.45
C GLU A 241 24.83 -6.12 -24.01
N ARG A 242 24.61 -5.60 -22.77
CA ARG A 242 25.47 -4.54 -22.20
C ARG A 242 26.93 -4.98 -22.10
N VAL A 243 27.18 -6.21 -21.62
CA VAL A 243 28.53 -6.76 -21.51
C VAL A 243 29.17 -6.88 -22.89
N LEU A 244 28.42 -7.33 -23.89
CA LEU A 244 28.94 -7.42 -25.28
C LEU A 244 29.31 -6.03 -25.80
N ALA A 245 28.39 -5.06 -25.71
CA ALA A 245 28.66 -3.70 -26.16
C ALA A 245 29.87 -3.05 -25.49
N PHE A 246 30.06 -3.28 -24.18
CA PHE A 246 31.23 -2.77 -23.46
C PHE A 246 32.54 -3.48 -23.84
N LYS A 247 32.50 -4.73 -24.32
CA LYS A 247 33.68 -5.42 -24.85
C LYS A 247 34.06 -4.97 -26.26
N GLU A 248 33.11 -4.48 -27.03
CA GLU A 248 33.35 -3.93 -28.37
C GLU A 248 33.94 -2.51 -28.34
N TYR A 249 33.71 -1.76 -27.26
CA TYR A 249 34.27 -0.43 -26.99
C TYR A 249 35.75 -0.50 -26.62
#